data_b9138054dc366f001405422433bdcfaa
#
_entry.id   b9138054dc366f001405422433bdcfaa
#
_cell.length_a   1.000
_cell.length_b   1.000
_cell.length_c   1.000
_cell.angle_alpha   90.00
_cell.angle_beta   90.00
_cell.angle_gamma   90.00
#
_symmetry.space_group_name_H-M   'P 1'
#
loop_
_entity.id
_entity.type
_entity.pdbx_description
1 polymer ?
#
loop_
_entity_poly.entity_id
_entity_poly.type
_entity_poly.pdbx_seq_one_letter_code
_entity_poly.pdbx_strand_id
1 'polypeptide(L)'
;IAYIFADVKGYSKVGGSYTGNGNADGTFVYTGFAPAWVMIKRTNSVNDWIILDRKRNPINPSNERILANSSNASSTANTMVDFLSNGFKPRSTYGGINGASDNFIYMAFAEEPFVASNFNAATAR
;
A
#
# COMPACT_ATOMS: atom_id res chain seq x y z
N ILE A 1 5.99 -0.56 23.98
CA ILE A 1 6.05 0.58 23.04
C ILE A 1 4.86 0.46 22.08
N ALA A 2 4.13 1.53 21.91
CA ALA A 2 3.03 1.60 20.94
C ALA A 2 3.32 2.69 19.91
N TYR A 3 3.07 2.39 18.64
CA TYR A 3 3.10 3.36 17.54
C TYR A 3 1.65 3.71 17.19
N ILE A 4 1.29 4.97 17.31
CA ILE A 4 -0.08 5.43 17.09
C ILE A 4 -0.12 6.26 15.81
N PHE A 5 -1.02 5.88 14.89
CA PHE A 5 -1.26 6.58 13.63
C PHE A 5 -2.75 6.91 13.52
N ALA A 6 -3.09 7.93 12.74
CA ALA A 6 -4.46 8.34 12.49
C ALA A 6 -4.74 8.45 10.99
N ASP A 7 -5.99 8.28 10.60
CA ASP A 7 -6.47 8.65 9.28
C ASP A 7 -6.51 10.18 9.19
N VAL A 8 -5.77 10.72 8.23
CA VAL A 8 -5.78 12.16 7.92
C VAL A 8 -6.07 12.32 6.43
N LYS A 9 -7.18 12.97 6.12
CA LYS A 9 -7.64 13.15 4.74
C LYS A 9 -6.52 13.73 3.85
N GLY A 10 -6.23 13.05 2.74
CA GLY A 10 -5.20 13.45 1.79
C GLY A 10 -3.75 13.26 2.27
N TYR A 11 -3.54 12.66 3.44
CA TYR A 11 -2.22 12.46 4.02
C TYR A 11 -1.94 10.99 4.35
N SER A 12 -2.83 10.36 5.13
CA SER A 12 -2.65 8.99 5.60
C SER A 12 -3.96 8.22 5.65
N LYS A 13 -3.87 6.93 5.38
CA LYS A 13 -4.95 5.95 5.58
C LYS A 13 -4.40 4.79 6.39
N VAL A 14 -4.96 4.55 7.55
CA VAL A 14 -4.50 3.53 8.50
C VAL A 14 -5.65 2.60 8.87
N GLY A 15 -5.38 1.30 8.90
CA GLY A 15 -6.42 0.32 9.18
C GLY A 15 -7.43 0.12 8.05
N GLY A 16 -7.12 0.54 6.85
CA GLY A 16 -7.89 0.18 5.67
C GLY A 16 -7.82 -1.33 5.41
N SER A 17 -8.82 -1.89 4.74
CA SER A 17 -8.87 -3.31 4.41
C SER A 17 -9.34 -3.55 2.98
N TYR A 18 -8.94 -4.70 2.43
CA TYR A 18 -9.45 -5.19 1.14
C TYR A 18 -9.39 -6.72 1.10
N THR A 19 -10.14 -7.29 0.17
CA THR A 19 -10.12 -8.73 -0.12
C THR A 19 -9.41 -8.97 -1.43
N GLY A 20 -8.45 -9.88 -1.44
CA GLY A 20 -7.75 -10.31 -2.64
C GLY A 20 -8.64 -11.14 -3.57
N ASN A 21 -8.41 -11.01 -4.87
CA ASN A 21 -9.14 -11.77 -5.89
C ASN A 21 -8.32 -12.89 -6.55
N GLY A 22 -7.05 -13.05 -6.17
CA GLY A 22 -6.15 -14.07 -6.73
C GLY A 22 -5.79 -13.87 -8.19
N ASN A 23 -6.03 -12.69 -8.75
CA ASN A 23 -5.78 -12.38 -10.16
C ASN A 23 -4.71 -11.28 -10.28
N ALA A 24 -3.89 -11.33 -11.32
CA ALA A 24 -2.92 -10.27 -11.61
C ALA A 24 -3.58 -8.91 -11.93
N ASP A 25 -4.85 -8.92 -12.26
CA ASP A 25 -5.71 -7.73 -12.27
C ASP A 25 -6.46 -7.66 -10.94
N GLY A 26 -5.76 -7.25 -9.90
CA GLY A 26 -6.21 -7.31 -8.51
C GLY A 26 -7.29 -6.29 -8.15
N THR A 27 -7.77 -6.39 -6.93
CA THR A 27 -8.77 -5.47 -6.37
C THR A 27 -8.20 -4.05 -6.29
N PHE A 28 -8.92 -3.07 -6.83
CA PHE A 28 -8.57 -1.66 -6.63
C PHE A 28 -8.82 -1.24 -5.18
N VAL A 29 -7.83 -0.62 -4.57
CA VAL A 29 -7.89 -0.14 -3.19
C VAL A 29 -7.84 1.38 -3.17
N TYR A 30 -8.97 2.00 -2.85
CA TYR A 30 -9.10 3.44 -2.77
C TYR A 30 -8.51 3.98 -1.46
N THR A 31 -7.60 4.95 -1.56
CA THR A 31 -7.03 5.64 -0.40
C THR A 31 -7.46 7.10 -0.28
N GLY A 32 -7.98 7.69 -1.36
CA GLY A 32 -8.34 9.10 -1.43
C GLY A 32 -7.18 10.04 -1.75
N PHE A 33 -6.00 9.50 -2.05
CA PHE A 33 -4.79 10.24 -2.43
C PHE A 33 -3.86 9.33 -3.23
N ALA A 34 -2.86 9.91 -3.89
CA ALA A 34 -1.78 9.15 -4.52
C ALA A 34 -0.81 8.65 -3.44
N PRO A 35 -0.76 7.34 -3.14
CA PRO A 35 0.14 6.84 -2.12
C PRO A 35 1.58 6.80 -2.63
N ALA A 36 2.53 7.16 -1.78
CA ALA A 36 3.97 6.96 -2.01
C ALA A 36 4.50 5.74 -1.26
N TRP A 37 3.86 5.39 -0.17
CA TRP A 37 4.27 4.29 0.68
C TRP A 37 3.05 3.49 1.14
N VAL A 38 3.14 2.18 1.07
CA VAL A 38 2.08 1.26 1.50
C VAL A 38 2.69 0.09 2.25
N MET A 39 2.11 -0.24 3.39
CA MET A 39 2.39 -1.47 4.12
C MET A 39 1.14 -2.35 4.09
N ILE A 40 1.30 -3.61 3.75
CA ILE A 40 0.21 -4.59 3.58
C ILE A 40 0.46 -5.79 4.47
N LYS A 41 -0.60 -6.27 5.11
CA LYS A 41 -0.57 -7.51 5.91
C LYS A 41 -1.79 -8.36 5.63
N ARG A 42 -1.57 -9.62 5.28
CA ARG A 42 -2.60 -10.66 5.27
C ARG A 42 -3.02 -10.99 6.70
N THR A 43 -4.33 -11.06 6.97
CA THR A 43 -4.88 -11.24 8.32
C THR A 43 -5.36 -12.65 8.61
N ASN A 44 -5.74 -13.41 7.61
CA ASN A 44 -6.32 -14.74 7.75
C ASN A 44 -5.32 -15.89 7.54
N SER A 45 -4.03 -15.60 7.38
CA SER A 45 -2.96 -16.62 7.32
C SER A 45 -1.61 -16.01 7.67
N VAL A 46 -0.64 -16.88 7.94
CA VAL A 46 0.75 -16.46 8.18
C VAL A 46 1.34 -15.87 6.90
N ASN A 47 1.85 -14.66 6.99
CA ASN A 47 2.59 -13.97 5.92
C ASN A 47 3.39 -12.81 6.51
N ASP A 48 4.30 -12.24 5.72
CA ASP A 48 5.10 -11.10 6.14
C ASP A 48 4.33 -9.78 6.08
N TRP A 49 4.83 -8.78 6.79
CA TRP A 49 4.44 -7.39 6.64
C TRP A 49 5.21 -6.80 5.46
N ILE A 50 4.52 -6.56 4.36
CA ILE A 50 5.13 -6.14 3.10
C ILE A 50 5.07 -4.63 2.98
N ILE A 51 6.22 -4.00 2.76
CA ILE A 51 6.35 -2.56 2.53
C ILE A 51 6.74 -2.33 1.06
N LEU A 52 6.02 -1.42 0.43
CA LEU A 52 6.24 -0.94 -0.92
C LEU A 52 6.40 0.58 -0.90
N ASP A 53 7.40 1.07 -1.60
CA ASP A 53 7.76 2.49 -1.61
C ASP A 53 7.99 2.95 -3.05
N ARG A 54 7.15 3.89 -3.50
CA ARG A 54 7.21 4.43 -4.85
C ARG A 54 8.51 5.19 -5.16
N LYS A 55 9.15 5.77 -4.14
CA LYS A 55 10.42 6.49 -4.34
C LYS A 55 11.59 5.53 -4.59
N ARG A 56 11.53 4.33 -4.03
CA ARG A 56 12.52 3.28 -4.30
C ARG A 56 12.29 2.62 -5.65
N ASN A 57 11.05 2.41 -6.03
CA ASN A 57 10.67 1.85 -7.33
C ASN A 57 9.55 2.69 -7.96
N PRO A 58 9.90 3.73 -8.74
CA PRO A 58 8.93 4.69 -9.29
C PRO A 58 8.15 4.17 -10.49
N ILE A 59 8.47 2.98 -10.99
CA ILE A 59 7.85 2.40 -12.18
C ILE A 59 6.68 1.50 -11.77
N ASN A 60 5.53 1.60 -12.45
CA ASN A 60 4.42 0.67 -12.31
C ASN A 60 4.55 -0.47 -13.34
N PRO A 61 4.27 -1.70 -12.96
CA PRO A 61 4.01 -2.14 -11.60
C PRO A 61 5.26 -2.10 -10.71
N SER A 62 5.13 -1.59 -9.49
CA SER A 62 6.19 -1.69 -8.50
C SER A 62 6.43 -3.15 -8.13
N ASN A 63 7.69 -3.56 -8.05
CA ASN A 63 8.06 -4.93 -7.70
C ASN A 63 9.05 -5.02 -6.54
N GLU A 64 9.67 -3.93 -6.13
CA GLU A 64 10.64 -3.92 -5.05
C GLU A 64 9.95 -3.83 -3.69
N ARG A 65 10.06 -4.91 -2.90
CA ARG A 65 9.48 -4.99 -1.55
C ARG A 65 10.56 -5.13 -0.49
N ILE A 66 10.28 -4.64 0.70
CA ILE A 66 10.96 -5.01 1.93
C ILE A 66 9.95 -5.58 2.92
N LEU A 67 10.45 -6.32 3.89
CA LEU A 67 9.64 -6.97 4.92
C LEU A 67 9.90 -6.30 6.26
N ALA A 68 8.86 -5.73 6.90
CA ALA A 68 9.03 -5.03 8.17
C ALA A 68 9.45 -5.95 9.33
N ASN A 69 9.15 -7.23 9.21
CA ASN A 69 9.43 -8.27 10.20
C ASN A 69 10.66 -9.14 9.86
N SER A 70 11.50 -8.71 8.93
CA SER A 70 12.69 -9.47 8.49
C SER A 70 13.88 -8.55 8.25
N SER A 71 15.08 -9.04 8.50
CA SER A 71 16.34 -8.40 8.13
C SER A 71 16.80 -8.71 6.70
N ASN A 72 16.01 -9.43 5.93
CA ASN A 72 16.34 -9.76 4.54
C ASN A 72 16.47 -8.51 3.68
N ALA A 73 17.37 -8.56 2.72
CA ALA A 73 17.45 -7.52 1.68
C ALA A 73 16.14 -7.37 0.91
N SER A 74 15.97 -6.23 0.26
CA SER A 74 14.82 -6.02 -0.63
C SER A 74 14.76 -7.09 -1.74
N SER A 75 13.57 -7.40 -2.18
CA SER A 75 13.32 -8.44 -3.20
C SER A 75 12.46 -7.89 -4.32
N THR A 76 12.84 -8.21 -5.56
CA THR A 76 12.10 -7.88 -6.79
C THR A 76 11.49 -9.12 -7.46
N ALA A 77 11.43 -10.24 -6.74
CA ALA A 77 11.03 -11.54 -7.30
C ALA A 77 9.59 -11.59 -7.82
N ASN A 78 8.72 -10.71 -7.34
CA ASN A 78 7.31 -10.68 -7.75
C ASN A 78 6.90 -9.27 -8.12
N THR A 79 6.07 -9.15 -9.16
CA THR A 79 5.29 -7.93 -9.39
C THR A 79 4.35 -7.71 -8.21
N MET A 80 4.23 -6.50 -7.72
CA MET A 80 3.45 -6.19 -6.53
C MET A 80 2.23 -5.33 -6.83
N VAL A 81 2.39 -4.02 -6.97
CA VAL A 81 1.26 -3.10 -7.09
C VAL A 81 1.49 -2.04 -8.15
N ASP A 82 0.42 -1.51 -8.71
CA ASP A 82 0.40 -0.18 -9.32
C ASP A 82 0.07 0.86 -8.25
N PHE A 83 0.89 1.90 -8.16
CA PHE A 83 0.56 3.12 -7.44
C PHE A 83 -0.23 4.05 -8.37
N LEU A 84 -1.44 4.42 -7.96
CA LEU A 84 -2.38 5.20 -8.74
C LEU A 84 -2.62 6.56 -8.10
N SER A 85 -3.28 7.47 -8.82
CA SER A 85 -3.54 8.84 -8.35
C SER A 85 -4.47 8.91 -7.12
N ASN A 86 -5.24 7.86 -6.84
CA ASN A 86 -6.23 7.83 -5.76
C ASN A 86 -6.24 6.53 -4.97
N GLY A 87 -5.18 5.71 -5.12
CA GLY A 87 -5.08 4.44 -4.43
C GLY A 87 -3.98 3.56 -4.99
N PHE A 88 -4.10 2.28 -4.76
CA PHE A 88 -3.20 1.28 -5.34
C PHE A 88 -3.98 0.04 -5.81
N LYS A 89 -3.35 -0.74 -6.66
CA LYS A 89 -3.94 -1.96 -7.21
C LYS A 89 -2.91 -3.08 -7.22
N PRO A 90 -3.13 -4.20 -6.51
CA PRO A 90 -2.30 -5.40 -6.65
C PRO A 90 -2.24 -5.87 -8.11
N ARG A 91 -1.03 -6.19 -8.57
CA ARG A 91 -0.76 -6.66 -9.94
C ARG A 91 -0.13 -8.05 -9.93
N SER A 92 -0.48 -8.86 -8.95
CA SER A 92 0.10 -10.17 -8.73
C SER A 92 -0.93 -11.15 -8.20
N THR A 93 -0.70 -12.42 -8.44
CA THR A 93 -1.41 -13.54 -7.78
C THR A 93 -0.75 -13.93 -6.44
N TYR A 94 0.30 -13.19 -6.04
CA TYR A 94 1.06 -13.51 -4.83
C TYR A 94 0.19 -13.42 -3.57
N GLY A 95 0.13 -14.53 -2.83
CA GLY A 95 -0.73 -14.66 -1.64
C GLY A 95 -0.44 -13.68 -0.51
N GLY A 96 0.73 -13.02 -0.50
CA GLY A 96 1.09 -12.00 0.48
C GLY A 96 0.37 -10.66 0.31
N ILE A 97 -0.18 -10.40 -0.89
CA ILE A 97 -0.89 -9.15 -1.19
C ILE A 97 -2.22 -9.34 -1.93
N ASN A 98 -2.47 -10.50 -2.54
CA ASN A 98 -3.67 -10.69 -3.38
C ASN A 98 -4.12 -12.15 -3.49
N GLY A 99 -3.93 -12.98 -2.47
CA GLY A 99 -4.48 -14.34 -2.47
C GLY A 99 -6.01 -14.32 -2.62
N ALA A 100 -6.56 -15.32 -3.33
CA ALA A 100 -7.99 -15.42 -3.59
C ALA A 100 -8.79 -15.54 -2.30
N SER A 101 -9.74 -14.64 -2.10
CA SER A 101 -10.59 -14.57 -0.90
C SER A 101 -9.83 -14.30 0.41
N ASP A 102 -8.56 -13.90 0.32
CA ASP A 102 -7.79 -13.52 1.49
C ASP A 102 -8.10 -12.08 1.93
N ASN A 103 -8.03 -11.87 3.23
CA ASN A 103 -8.26 -10.56 3.82
C ASN A 103 -6.94 -9.87 4.16
N PHE A 104 -6.85 -8.61 3.78
CA PHE A 104 -5.68 -7.78 3.99
C PHE A 104 -6.04 -6.50 4.73
N ILE A 105 -5.15 -6.07 5.60
CA ILE A 105 -5.14 -4.70 6.14
C ILE A 105 -3.97 -3.94 5.51
N TYR A 106 -4.11 -2.63 5.43
CA TYR A 106 -3.04 -1.79 4.92
C TYR A 106 -2.93 -0.45 5.65
N MET A 107 -1.75 0.13 5.53
CA MET A 107 -1.44 1.50 5.91
C MET A 107 -0.82 2.17 4.68
N ALA A 108 -1.25 3.40 4.38
CA ALA A 108 -0.75 4.16 3.25
C ALA A 108 -0.48 5.62 3.63
N PHE A 109 0.58 6.19 3.04
CA PHE A 109 0.91 7.61 3.16
C PHE A 109 1.00 8.24 1.78
N ALA A 110 0.51 9.48 1.69
CA ALA A 110 0.47 10.23 0.44
C ALA A 110 1.86 10.61 -0.05
N GLU A 111 2.01 10.68 -1.38
CA GLU A 111 3.21 11.21 -2.03
C GLU A 111 3.38 12.71 -1.74
N GLU A 112 2.28 13.45 -1.87
CA GLU A 112 2.18 14.86 -1.51
C GLU A 112 0.91 15.06 -0.68
N PRO A 113 1.03 15.47 0.58
CA PRO A 113 -0.14 15.73 1.41
C PRO A 113 -0.96 16.89 0.84
N PHE A 114 -2.27 16.68 0.70
CA PHE A 114 -3.18 17.72 0.22
C PHE A 114 -3.57 18.72 1.31
N VAL A 115 -2.65 19.11 2.17
CA VAL A 115 -2.93 20.06 3.24
C VAL A 115 -2.09 21.29 3.01
N ALA A 116 -2.76 22.40 2.68
CA ALA A 116 -2.12 23.72 2.66
C ALA A 116 -1.75 24.16 4.07
N SER A 117 -0.84 25.13 4.19
CA SER A 117 -0.38 25.66 5.49
C SER A 117 -1.49 26.22 6.38
N ASN A 118 -2.66 26.49 5.83
CA ASN A 118 -3.88 26.93 6.54
C ASN A 118 -4.83 25.78 6.90
N PHE A 119 -4.38 24.54 6.86
CA PHE A 119 -5.17 23.31 7.09
C PHE A 119 -6.30 23.05 6.08
N ASN A 120 -6.40 23.82 5.02
CA ASN A 120 -7.30 23.53 3.92
C ASN A 120 -6.67 22.48 2.98
N ALA A 121 -7.51 21.59 2.43
CA ALA A 121 -7.04 20.63 1.44
C ALA A 121 -6.49 21.38 0.21
N ALA A 122 -5.24 21.09 -0.15
CA ALA A 122 -4.68 21.60 -1.40
C ALA A 122 -5.39 20.95 -2.59
N THR A 123 -5.51 21.68 -3.69
CA THR A 123 -6.03 21.10 -4.94
C THR A 123 -5.09 20.02 -5.45
N ALA A 124 -5.67 18.89 -5.88
CA ALA A 124 -4.90 17.82 -6.50
C ALA A 124 -4.19 18.34 -7.76
N ARG A 125 -2.94 17.95 -7.88
CA ARG A 125 -2.19 18.19 -9.11
C ARG A 125 -2.61 17.21 -10.19
#